data_11882d7e267e0c755ddcfa5b3a721853
#
_entry.id   11882d7e267e0c755ddcfa5b3a721853
#
_cell.length_a   1.000
_cell.length_b   1.000
_cell.length_c   1.000
_cell.angle_alpha   90.00
_cell.angle_beta   90.00
_cell.angle_gamma   90.00
#
_symmetry.space_group_name_H-M   'P 1'
#
loop_
_entity.id
_entity.type
_entity.pdbx_description
1 polymer ?
#
loop_
_entity_poly.entity_id
_entity_poly.type
_entity_poly.pdbx_seq_one_letter_code
_entity_poly.pdbx_strand_id
1 'polypeptide(L)'
;VMKWLMGFLLVRGVNHFVPHAFDDFFPDRDCPPHFGADGNDPQFAGFTQLMHYVNRAAHYLYGTEMEASGAILYHAEAEWMDKSSAMLTQKPAKACYDAQISYDIVPLDYLETAEKNNGRFGRGYKYLVVPACRKLPERFAKICEALKNAGVPVFFVDYAPDCVNISEN
;
A
#
# COMPACT_ATOMS: atom_id res chain seq x y z
N VAL A 1 -21.85 -5.01 2.07
CA VAL A 1 -20.70 -4.62 1.23
C VAL A 1 -19.91 -3.49 1.88
N MET A 2 -20.49 -2.32 2.22
CA MET A 2 -19.79 -1.16 2.76
C MET A 2 -19.02 -1.45 4.05
N LYS A 3 -19.64 -2.13 5.03
CA LYS A 3 -18.97 -2.50 6.28
C LYS A 3 -17.73 -3.36 6.04
N TRP A 4 -17.81 -4.29 5.11
CA TRP A 4 -16.67 -5.12 4.72
C TRP A 4 -15.54 -4.27 4.11
N LEU A 5 -15.89 -3.37 3.17
CA LEU A 5 -14.91 -2.48 2.55
C LEU A 5 -14.23 -1.56 3.57
N MET A 6 -15.00 -0.96 4.47
CA MET A 6 -14.45 -0.12 5.55
C MET A 6 -13.52 -0.92 6.47
N GLY A 7 -13.92 -2.13 6.88
CA GLY A 7 -13.07 -3.03 7.67
C GLY A 7 -11.79 -3.42 6.93
N PHE A 8 -11.89 -3.73 5.64
CA PHE A 8 -10.75 -4.03 4.78
C PHE A 8 -9.75 -2.88 4.68
N LEU A 9 -10.22 -1.64 4.62
CA LEU A 9 -9.37 -0.44 4.58
C LEU A 9 -8.76 -0.14 5.95
N LEU A 10 -9.55 -0.26 7.03
CA LEU A 10 -9.08 -0.03 8.40
C LEU A 10 -7.88 -0.90 8.77
N VAL A 11 -7.93 -2.21 8.47
CA VAL A 11 -6.82 -3.13 8.76
C VAL A 11 -5.57 -2.87 7.89
N ARG A 12 -5.67 -1.99 6.91
CA ARG A 12 -4.57 -1.52 6.07
C ARG A 12 -4.07 -0.13 6.42
N GLY A 13 -4.52 0.39 7.56
CA GLY A 13 -4.08 1.67 8.10
C GLY A 13 -4.87 2.88 7.62
N VAL A 14 -5.93 2.70 6.81
CA VAL A 14 -6.84 3.80 6.46
C VAL A 14 -7.73 4.07 7.67
N ASN A 15 -7.54 5.22 8.31
CA ASN A 15 -8.24 5.59 9.54
C ASN A 15 -9.09 6.85 9.39
N HIS A 16 -9.08 7.47 8.21
CA HIS A 16 -9.90 8.64 7.90
C HIS A 16 -10.66 8.41 6.60
N PHE A 17 -11.98 8.49 6.66
CA PHE A 17 -12.87 8.23 5.52
C PHE A 17 -13.60 9.49 5.13
N VAL A 18 -13.58 9.79 3.84
CA VAL A 18 -14.37 10.87 3.23
C VAL A 18 -15.34 10.24 2.24
N PRO A 19 -16.57 9.92 2.65
CA PRO A 19 -17.55 9.32 1.76
C PRO A 19 -17.93 10.27 0.62
N HIS A 20 -17.98 9.75 -0.58
CA HIS A 20 -18.46 10.47 -1.77
C HIS A 20 -19.74 9.75 -2.27
N ALA A 21 -20.83 10.42 -2.54
CA ALA A 21 -21.08 11.83 -2.32
C ALA A 21 -22.05 11.98 -1.15
N PHE A 22 -21.79 12.95 -0.29
CA PHE A 22 -22.68 13.32 0.77
C PHE A 22 -23.52 14.51 0.31
N ASP A 23 -24.84 14.36 0.26
CA ASP A 23 -25.77 15.34 -0.28
C ASP A 23 -26.80 15.74 0.75
N ASP A 24 -27.26 17.00 0.70
CA ASP A 24 -28.34 17.53 1.51
C ASP A 24 -29.73 17.32 0.89
N PHE A 25 -29.80 16.79 -0.33
CA PHE A 25 -31.05 16.45 -1.03
C PHE A 25 -31.22 14.94 -1.22
N PHE A 26 -32.45 14.48 -1.10
CA PHE A 26 -32.86 13.14 -1.49
C PHE A 26 -34.23 13.19 -2.18
N PRO A 27 -34.40 12.56 -3.36
CA PRO A 27 -33.36 11.93 -4.20
C PRO A 27 -32.55 12.96 -5.00
N ASP A 28 -31.26 12.81 -5.04
CA ASP A 28 -30.41 13.52 -5.97
C ASP A 28 -30.27 12.74 -7.28
N ARG A 29 -30.14 13.47 -8.39
CA ARG A 29 -30.02 12.92 -9.76
C ARG A 29 -28.58 12.86 -10.25
N ASP A 30 -27.69 13.53 -9.56
CA ASP A 30 -26.29 13.52 -9.89
C ASP A 30 -25.60 12.28 -9.30
N CYS A 31 -24.49 11.93 -9.73
CA CYS A 31 -23.47 10.98 -9.29
C CYS A 31 -23.84 10.02 -8.12
N PRO A 32 -24.51 8.88 -8.32
CA PRO A 32 -24.70 7.88 -7.26
C PRO A 32 -23.38 7.17 -6.88
N PRO A 33 -23.22 6.65 -5.64
CA PRO A 33 -24.23 6.56 -4.57
C PRO A 33 -24.28 7.81 -3.71
N HIS A 34 -25.48 8.19 -3.27
CA HIS A 34 -25.69 9.31 -2.37
C HIS A 34 -25.96 8.87 -0.94
N PHE A 35 -25.49 9.66 0.02
CA PHE A 35 -25.75 9.54 1.44
C PHE A 35 -26.48 10.81 1.87
N GLY A 36 -27.78 10.75 2.03
CA GLY A 36 -28.58 11.90 2.40
C GLY A 36 -28.23 12.43 3.78
N ALA A 37 -27.92 13.73 3.86
CA ALA A 37 -27.48 14.37 5.10
C ALA A 37 -28.64 14.69 6.06
N ASP A 38 -29.84 14.88 5.53
CA ASP A 38 -31.01 15.36 6.28
C ASP A 38 -31.88 14.24 6.89
N GLY A 39 -31.50 12.97 6.67
CA GLY A 39 -32.24 11.82 7.16
C GLY A 39 -33.44 11.41 6.30
N ASN A 40 -33.69 12.10 5.17
CA ASN A 40 -34.77 11.71 4.23
C ASN A 40 -34.35 10.51 3.36
N ASP A 41 -33.06 10.22 3.26
CA ASP A 41 -32.56 9.00 2.63
C ASP A 41 -32.91 7.77 3.48
N PRO A 42 -33.63 6.78 2.94
CA PRO A 42 -33.95 5.53 3.66
C PRO A 42 -32.70 4.79 4.18
N GLN A 43 -31.54 4.99 3.62
CA GLN A 43 -30.27 4.36 4.02
C GLN A 43 -29.54 5.15 5.14
N PHE A 44 -29.97 6.38 5.45
CA PHE A 44 -29.26 7.26 6.39
C PHE A 44 -29.07 6.63 7.78
N ALA A 45 -30.08 5.97 8.32
CA ALA A 45 -29.96 5.29 9.61
C ALA A 45 -28.89 4.18 9.60
N GLY A 46 -28.83 3.40 8.52
CA GLY A 46 -27.80 2.38 8.33
C GLY A 46 -26.41 2.97 8.13
N PHE A 47 -26.32 4.07 7.39
CA PHE A 47 -25.09 4.82 7.22
C PHE A 47 -24.57 5.38 8.55
N THR A 48 -25.44 5.96 9.37
CA THR A 48 -25.09 6.45 10.72
C THR A 48 -24.49 5.32 11.58
N GLN A 49 -25.14 4.16 11.60
CA GLN A 49 -24.61 3.00 12.34
C GLN A 49 -23.25 2.54 11.82
N LEU A 50 -23.05 2.56 10.49
CA LEU A 50 -21.78 2.25 9.87
C LEU A 50 -20.68 3.24 10.29
N MET A 51 -20.99 4.54 10.31
CA MET A 51 -20.03 5.57 10.75
C MET A 51 -19.67 5.41 12.24
N HIS A 52 -20.63 5.08 13.10
CA HIS A 52 -20.32 4.75 14.49
C HIS A 52 -19.39 3.54 14.63
N TYR A 53 -19.59 2.50 13.82
CA TYR A 53 -18.70 1.34 13.80
C TYR A 53 -17.29 1.76 13.34
N VAL A 54 -17.19 2.48 12.22
CA VAL A 54 -15.91 2.92 11.64
C VAL A 54 -15.14 3.80 12.61
N ASN A 55 -15.80 4.78 13.23
CA ASN A 55 -15.18 5.68 14.19
C ASN A 55 -14.61 4.92 15.41
N ARG A 56 -15.38 3.97 15.95
CA ARG A 56 -14.88 3.14 17.07
C ARG A 56 -13.68 2.29 16.64
N ALA A 57 -13.75 1.65 15.49
CA ALA A 57 -12.65 0.82 14.99
C ALA A 57 -11.40 1.67 14.69
N ALA A 58 -11.56 2.83 14.05
CA ALA A 58 -10.47 3.76 13.79
C ALA A 58 -9.83 4.26 15.10
N HIS A 59 -10.64 4.52 16.14
CA HIS A 59 -10.13 4.93 17.45
C HIS A 59 -9.25 3.85 18.10
N TYR A 60 -9.67 2.57 18.03
CA TYR A 60 -8.87 1.46 18.55
C TYR A 60 -7.55 1.26 17.79
N LEU A 61 -7.55 1.56 16.49
CA LEU A 61 -6.36 1.44 15.64
C LEU A 61 -5.49 2.70 15.65
N TYR A 62 -5.97 3.81 16.22
CA TYR A 62 -5.23 5.06 16.24
C TYR A 62 -3.93 4.92 17.06
N GLY A 63 -2.81 5.35 16.46
CA GLY A 63 -1.49 5.26 17.09
C GLY A 63 -0.91 3.84 17.15
N THR A 64 -1.60 2.83 16.60
CA THR A 64 -1.03 1.49 16.44
C THR A 64 -0.19 1.42 15.17
N GLU A 65 0.77 0.51 15.17
CA GLU A 65 1.58 0.20 14.00
C GLU A 65 1.35 -1.27 13.61
N MET A 66 1.23 -1.51 12.30
CA MET A 66 1.17 -2.89 11.81
C MET A 66 2.55 -3.54 11.97
N GLU A 67 2.59 -4.73 12.54
CA GLU A 67 3.82 -5.52 12.64
C GLU A 67 4.08 -6.19 11.29
N ALA A 68 4.82 -5.50 10.41
CA ALA A 68 5.21 -6.03 9.10
C ALA A 68 6.54 -6.78 9.22
N SER A 69 6.55 -8.05 8.80
CA SER A 69 7.76 -8.88 8.82
C SER A 69 8.67 -8.61 7.61
N GLY A 70 8.15 -8.06 6.53
CA GLY A 70 8.91 -7.74 5.33
C GLY A 70 8.35 -6.57 4.56
N ALA A 71 9.02 -6.24 3.47
CA ALA A 71 8.63 -5.16 2.58
C ALA A 71 8.42 -5.64 1.14
N ILE A 72 7.51 -4.98 0.43
CA ILE A 72 7.34 -5.12 -1.02
C ILE A 72 7.72 -3.79 -1.64
N LEU A 73 8.61 -3.83 -2.64
CA LEU A 73 9.01 -2.62 -3.35
C LEU A 73 7.83 -2.04 -4.15
N TYR A 74 7.52 -0.77 -3.93
CA TYR A 74 6.76 0.04 -4.86
C TYR A 74 7.72 0.61 -5.90
N HIS A 75 7.73 0.01 -7.08
CA HIS A 75 8.72 0.26 -8.13
C HIS A 75 8.21 1.29 -9.17
N ALA A 76 7.82 2.48 -8.70
CA ALA A 76 7.29 3.54 -9.54
C ALA A 76 8.27 3.91 -10.69
N GLU A 77 9.56 3.91 -10.41
CA GLU A 77 10.60 4.20 -11.41
C GLU A 77 10.58 3.20 -12.57
N ALA A 78 10.33 1.93 -12.29
CA ALA A 78 10.17 0.92 -13.34
C ALA A 78 8.95 1.20 -14.22
N GLU A 79 7.84 1.61 -13.60
CA GLU A 79 6.62 1.99 -14.33
C GLU A 79 6.83 3.23 -15.21
N TRP A 80 7.63 4.19 -14.75
CA TRP A 80 7.96 5.39 -15.53
C TRP A 80 8.89 5.07 -16.69
N MET A 81 9.84 4.13 -16.52
CA MET A 81 10.77 3.72 -17.58
C MET A 81 10.13 2.80 -18.60
N ASP A 82 9.34 1.81 -18.16
CA ASP A 82 8.70 0.82 -19.03
C ASP A 82 7.47 0.20 -18.33
N LYS A 83 6.36 0.91 -18.41
CA LYS A 83 5.09 0.47 -17.83
C LYS A 83 4.65 -0.91 -18.34
N SER A 84 5.01 -1.27 -19.56
CA SER A 84 4.58 -2.54 -20.17
C SER A 84 5.22 -3.77 -19.51
N SER A 85 6.38 -3.61 -18.89
CA SER A 85 7.12 -4.67 -18.21
C SER A 85 6.94 -4.69 -16.69
N ALA A 86 6.32 -3.65 -16.13
CA ALA A 86 6.15 -3.52 -14.69
C ALA A 86 4.92 -4.30 -14.19
N MET A 87 5.15 -5.24 -13.29
CA MET A 87 4.07 -5.95 -12.60
C MET A 87 3.40 -5.01 -11.60
N LEU A 88 2.07 -5.03 -11.54
CA LEU A 88 1.36 -4.29 -10.50
C LEU A 88 1.78 -4.79 -9.10
N THR A 89 2.22 -3.88 -8.24
CA THR A 89 2.64 -4.17 -6.84
C THR A 89 1.55 -4.90 -6.04
N GLN A 90 0.28 -4.71 -6.41
CA GLN A 90 -0.85 -5.40 -5.80
C GLN A 90 -0.83 -6.92 -5.98
N LYS A 91 -0.16 -7.46 -7.00
CA LYS A 91 -0.09 -8.91 -7.23
C LYS A 91 0.69 -9.64 -6.12
N PRO A 92 1.97 -9.32 -5.84
CA PRO A 92 2.68 -9.92 -4.72
C PRO A 92 2.07 -9.54 -3.37
N ALA A 93 1.54 -8.30 -3.23
CA ALA A 93 0.83 -7.88 -2.03
C ALA A 93 -0.39 -8.75 -1.73
N LYS A 94 -1.18 -9.08 -2.77
CA LYS A 94 -2.32 -10.01 -2.62
C LYS A 94 -1.86 -11.42 -2.25
N ALA A 95 -0.79 -11.92 -2.84
CA ALA A 95 -0.25 -13.24 -2.52
C ALA A 95 0.20 -13.32 -1.05
N CYS A 96 0.90 -12.31 -0.55
CA CYS A 96 1.26 -12.20 0.86
C CYS A 96 0.03 -12.13 1.76
N TYR A 97 -0.96 -11.32 1.39
CA TYR A 97 -2.20 -11.19 2.13
C TYR A 97 -2.97 -12.53 2.22
N ASP A 98 -3.11 -13.23 1.10
CA ASP A 98 -3.80 -14.54 1.04
C ASP A 98 -3.07 -15.61 1.89
N ALA A 99 -1.74 -15.50 1.98
CA ALA A 99 -0.90 -16.35 2.82
C ALA A 99 -0.79 -15.88 4.29
N GLN A 100 -1.49 -14.80 4.67
CA GLN A 100 -1.42 -14.18 6.01
C GLN A 100 0.00 -13.76 6.42
N ILE A 101 0.82 -13.35 5.46
CA ILE A 101 2.15 -12.80 5.66
C ILE A 101 2.02 -11.27 5.72
N SER A 102 2.43 -10.67 6.84
CA SER A 102 2.40 -9.21 7.01
C SER A 102 3.55 -8.54 6.24
N TYR A 103 3.23 -7.40 5.60
CA TYR A 103 4.19 -6.64 4.80
C TYR A 103 3.84 -5.14 4.81
N ASP A 104 4.86 -4.32 4.56
CA ASP A 104 4.69 -2.93 4.15
C ASP A 104 5.02 -2.77 2.67
N ILE A 105 4.41 -1.78 2.01
CA ILE A 105 4.79 -1.37 0.65
C ILE A 105 5.67 -0.13 0.79
N VAL A 106 6.90 -0.22 0.28
CA VAL A 106 7.92 0.82 0.46
C VAL A 106 8.45 1.32 -0.89
N PRO A 107 8.60 2.62 -1.09
CA PRO A 107 9.21 3.18 -2.29
C PRO A 107 10.74 2.97 -2.29
N LEU A 108 11.34 3.11 -3.47
CA LEU A 108 12.78 2.93 -3.64
C LEU A 108 13.61 3.90 -2.77
N ASP A 109 13.18 5.14 -2.66
CA ASP A 109 13.87 6.16 -1.84
C ASP A 109 13.96 5.76 -0.35
N TYR A 110 12.94 5.07 0.14
CA TYR A 110 12.95 4.54 1.50
C TYR A 110 14.00 3.44 1.68
N LEU A 111 14.23 2.64 0.64
CA LEU A 111 15.25 1.59 0.65
C LEU A 111 16.67 2.13 0.65
N GLU A 112 16.91 3.37 0.20
CA GLU A 112 18.24 4.00 0.28
C GLU A 112 18.74 4.15 1.71
N THR A 113 17.84 4.16 2.69
CA THR A 113 18.22 4.13 4.10
C THR A 113 18.94 2.83 4.49
N ALA A 114 18.70 1.73 3.77
CA ALA A 114 19.36 0.45 4.01
C ALA A 114 20.85 0.51 3.66
N GLU A 115 21.22 1.19 2.57
CA GLU A 115 22.63 1.40 2.20
C GLU A 115 23.38 2.16 3.30
N LYS A 116 22.77 3.22 3.84
CA LYS A 116 23.36 4.08 4.89
C LYS A 116 23.44 3.39 6.25
N ASN A 117 22.58 2.41 6.52
CA ASN A 117 22.43 1.75 7.82
C ASN A 117 22.85 0.27 7.80
N ASN A 118 23.83 -0.12 7.00
CA ASN A 118 24.36 -1.47 6.90
C ASN A 118 23.27 -2.54 6.66
N GLY A 119 22.37 -2.26 5.73
CA GLY A 119 21.26 -3.15 5.36
C GLY A 119 20.03 -3.09 6.26
N ARG A 120 20.07 -2.30 7.33
CA ARG A 120 18.87 -2.05 8.15
C ARG A 120 18.01 -0.97 7.50
N PHE A 121 16.77 -1.30 7.17
CA PHE A 121 15.83 -0.32 6.68
C PHE A 121 14.47 -0.45 7.41
N GLY A 122 13.82 0.69 7.59
CA GLY A 122 12.55 0.78 8.24
C GLY A 122 12.51 0.18 9.63
N ARG A 123 11.51 -0.63 9.89
CA ARG A 123 11.25 -1.29 11.18
C ARG A 123 12.07 -2.56 11.41
N GLY A 124 13.11 -2.81 10.61
CA GLY A 124 13.89 -4.03 10.66
C GLY A 124 13.25 -5.17 9.89
N TYR A 125 12.81 -4.90 8.67
CA TYR A 125 12.25 -5.93 7.78
C TYR A 125 13.23 -7.06 7.54
N LYS A 126 12.70 -8.27 7.56
CA LYS A 126 13.48 -9.51 7.43
C LYS A 126 13.67 -9.95 5.99
N TYR A 127 12.95 -9.34 5.04
CA TYR A 127 13.04 -9.64 3.62
C TYR A 127 12.49 -8.48 2.78
N LEU A 128 12.90 -8.43 1.51
CA LEU A 128 12.35 -7.56 0.48
C LEU A 128 11.80 -8.39 -0.67
N VAL A 129 10.58 -8.09 -1.13
CA VAL A 129 10.00 -8.64 -2.35
C VAL A 129 10.03 -7.56 -3.43
N VAL A 130 10.56 -7.91 -4.60
CA VAL A 130 10.64 -7.02 -5.77
C VAL A 130 9.66 -7.53 -6.82
N PRO A 131 8.59 -6.79 -7.16
CA PRO A 131 7.70 -7.17 -8.24
C PRO A 131 8.44 -7.22 -9.57
N ALA A 132 8.00 -8.10 -10.49
CA ALA A 132 8.64 -8.23 -11.79
C ALA A 132 8.66 -6.90 -12.54
N CYS A 133 9.83 -6.50 -13.00
CA CYS A 133 10.06 -5.35 -13.87
C CYS A 133 11.40 -5.55 -14.60
N ARG A 134 11.52 -5.04 -15.82
CA ARG A 134 12.75 -5.21 -16.60
C ARG A 134 13.87 -4.33 -16.14
N LYS A 135 13.57 -3.12 -15.68
CA LYS A 135 14.58 -2.10 -15.37
C LYS A 135 14.29 -1.43 -14.04
N LEU A 136 15.34 -1.19 -13.28
CA LEU A 136 15.35 -0.30 -12.10
C LEU A 136 16.55 0.63 -12.16
N PRO A 137 16.55 1.77 -11.43
CA PRO A 137 17.71 2.64 -11.33
C PRO A 137 18.96 1.92 -10.81
N GLU A 138 20.14 2.31 -11.26
CA GLU A 138 21.44 1.74 -10.83
C GLU A 138 21.62 1.73 -9.30
N ARG A 139 21.07 2.74 -8.61
CA ARG A 139 21.08 2.82 -7.14
C ARG A 139 20.46 1.59 -6.46
N PHE A 140 19.53 0.90 -7.12
CA PHE A 140 18.92 -0.32 -6.58
C PHE A 140 19.93 -1.47 -6.45
N ALA A 141 20.94 -1.56 -7.32
CA ALA A 141 21.99 -2.56 -7.20
C ALA A 141 22.78 -2.40 -5.89
N LYS A 142 23.11 -1.17 -5.52
CA LYS A 142 23.81 -0.87 -4.25
C LYS A 142 22.95 -1.22 -3.04
N ILE A 143 21.64 -0.98 -3.11
CA ILE A 143 20.69 -1.38 -2.07
C ILE A 143 20.69 -2.90 -1.92
N CYS A 144 20.62 -3.65 -3.01
CA CYS A 144 20.65 -5.12 -2.99
C CYS A 144 21.96 -5.64 -2.37
N GLU A 145 23.08 -5.03 -2.68
CA GLU A 145 24.38 -5.39 -2.09
C GLU A 145 24.40 -5.13 -0.57
N ALA A 146 23.90 -3.99 -0.13
CA ALA A 146 23.79 -3.66 1.30
C ALA A 146 22.88 -4.64 2.05
N LEU A 147 21.72 -4.99 1.48
CA LEU A 147 20.79 -5.97 2.05
C LEU A 147 21.42 -7.36 2.12
N LYS A 148 22.10 -7.80 1.06
CA LYS A 148 22.82 -9.07 1.01
C LYS A 148 23.91 -9.15 2.09
N ASN A 149 24.71 -8.11 2.25
CA ASN A 149 25.75 -8.04 3.27
C ASN A 149 25.18 -8.07 4.70
N ALA A 150 23.97 -7.55 4.87
CA ALA A 150 23.24 -7.60 6.15
C ALA A 150 22.48 -8.92 6.38
N GLY A 151 22.52 -9.86 5.43
CA GLY A 151 21.79 -11.12 5.53
C GLY A 151 20.28 -10.99 5.31
N VAL A 152 19.82 -9.90 4.70
CA VAL A 152 18.41 -9.68 4.36
C VAL A 152 18.14 -10.21 2.94
N PRO A 153 17.35 -11.27 2.77
CA PRO A 153 17.06 -11.83 1.45
C PRO A 153 16.20 -10.89 0.61
N VAL A 154 16.51 -10.83 -0.68
CA VAL A 154 15.74 -10.13 -1.70
C VAL A 154 15.13 -11.16 -2.64
N PHE A 155 13.80 -11.18 -2.71
CA PHE A 155 13.03 -12.07 -3.55
C PHE A 155 12.55 -11.33 -4.80
N PHE A 156 12.98 -11.77 -5.95
CA PHE A 156 12.50 -11.26 -7.23
C PHE A 156 11.34 -12.12 -7.72
N VAL A 157 10.23 -11.47 -8.08
CA VAL A 157 9.11 -12.19 -8.70
C VAL A 157 9.46 -12.39 -10.18
N ASP A 158 9.40 -13.62 -10.65
CA ASP A 158 9.69 -14.11 -11.99
C ASP A 158 11.17 -13.93 -12.42
N TYR A 159 11.74 -12.72 -12.35
CA TYR A 159 13.12 -12.42 -12.76
C TYR A 159 13.67 -11.18 -12.07
N ALA A 160 15.00 -11.07 -12.02
CA ALA A 160 15.68 -9.90 -11.50
C ALA A 160 15.74 -8.78 -12.58
N PRO A 161 15.57 -7.51 -12.20
CA PRO A 161 15.67 -6.38 -13.13
C PRO A 161 17.11 -6.06 -13.51
N ASP A 162 17.29 -5.49 -14.70
CA ASP A 162 18.51 -4.80 -15.06
C ASP A 162 18.58 -3.45 -14.33
N CYS A 163 19.73 -3.18 -13.68
CA CYS A 163 19.95 -1.89 -13.03
C CYS A 163 20.62 -0.94 -14.04
N VAL A 164 19.93 0.13 -14.40
CA VAL A 164 20.34 1.07 -15.45
C VAL A 164 20.60 2.46 -14.91
N ASN A 165 21.57 3.16 -15.49
CA ASN A 165 21.81 4.56 -15.19
C ASN A 165 20.70 5.39 -15.83
N ILE A 166 19.96 6.15 -15.02
CA ILE A 166 18.97 7.12 -15.50
C ILE A 166 19.73 8.45 -15.57
N SER A 167 20.14 8.85 -16.78
CA SER A 167 20.55 10.23 -16.99
C SER A 167 19.34 11.12 -16.76
N GLU A 168 19.42 11.99 -15.77
CA GLU A 168 18.44 13.07 -15.59
C GLU A 168 18.46 13.94 -16.86
N ASN A 169 17.41 13.80 -17.68
CA ASN A 169 17.13 14.72 -18.78
C ASN A 169 16.08 15.72 -18.34
#